data_3b08f1c47c7df2a5bda1d850ae7c8efa
#
_entry.id   3b08f1c47c7df2a5bda1d850ae7c8efa
#
_cell.length_a   1.000
_cell.length_b   1.000
_cell.length_c   1.000
_cell.angle_alpha   90.00
_cell.angle_beta   90.00
_cell.angle_gamma   90.00
#
_symmetry.space_group_name_H-M   'P 1'
#
loop_
_entity.id
_entity.type
_entity.pdbx_description
1 polymer ?
#
loop_
_entity_poly.entity_id
_entity_poly.type
_entity_poly.pdbx_seq_one_letter_code
_entity_poly.pdbx_strand_id
1 'polypeptide(L)'
;MRTRRTLTALVAGLAASSLLLAACSSNDPETPSGTGGAAGDDASEVEVFTWWASGSEKLGLDALVKVFEEQHPDTKFVNGAIAGGAGSAAKELLQSRLQAQDPPDTFQAHAGAELTDYINAGQLEDVSSLYDEFGLRDAFPKDLVDRLTVDGKIYSVPSNIHRANVVWANPTVLKDAGLDPEATYATLDDWFAALDKVKASGKTALSIATTWTQVHLFETVLLSSLGTDAYNGLWDGSTDWAGADVTKALQNFEKLMSYTNTDRDGLDWPDATQQVIDGKAGFNVMGDWAEAAFQEAKKQAPADYIYFPVPGTDGVFDFLADSFTLPVGSKHPGGTKNWLNTISSLDGQIAFNKAKGSIPARKDAQPSEFSAYQQSAMESFGQDTIVSSLAHGAAAPVATLNAISEAVSKFTTGAGDLATFQSDLVAANAG
;
A
#
# COMPACT_ATOMS: atom_id res chain seq x y z
N MET A 1 -18.77 -57.26 23.59
CA MET A 1 -19.39 -56.88 24.88
C MET A 1 -19.82 -55.43 24.68
N ARG A 2 -21.11 -55.21 24.33
CA ARG A 2 -22.30 -54.95 25.18
C ARG A 2 -21.96 -53.82 26.19
N THR A 3 -22.58 -52.66 26.15
CA THR A 3 -24.03 -52.41 26.28
C THR A 3 -24.44 -51.01 25.83
N ARG A 4 -25.59 -50.97 25.14
CA ARG A 4 -26.49 -49.83 24.89
C ARG A 4 -27.21 -49.43 26.21
N ARG A 5 -27.62 -48.15 26.32
CA ARG A 5 -28.90 -47.71 26.91
C ARG A 5 -29.26 -46.32 26.44
N THR A 6 -30.21 -46.16 25.82
CA THR A 6 -31.46 -45.57 25.36
C THR A 6 -32.36 -45.00 26.47
N LEU A 7 -33.16 -44.00 26.01
CA LEU A 7 -34.50 -43.52 26.48
C LEU A 7 -34.41 -42.41 27.57
N THR A 8 -35.24 -41.35 27.59
CA THR A 8 -36.61 -41.15 27.12
C THR A 8 -36.97 -39.67 27.07
N ALA A 9 -37.85 -39.29 26.16
CA ALA A 9 -38.54 -38.02 26.04
C ALA A 9 -39.64 -37.84 27.08
N LEU A 10 -40.02 -36.60 27.41
CA LEU A 10 -41.33 -36.26 27.96
C LEU A 10 -41.81 -34.90 27.45
N VAL A 11 -42.98 -34.92 26.85
CA VAL A 11 -43.83 -33.83 26.34
C VAL A 11 -44.94 -33.57 27.32
N ALA A 12 -45.32 -32.34 27.56
CA ALA A 12 -46.66 -31.82 27.94
C ALA A 12 -46.55 -30.34 28.21
N GLY A 13 -47.32 -29.39 27.77
CA GLY A 13 -48.64 -29.33 27.18
C GLY A 13 -49.50 -28.30 27.88
N LEU A 14 -50.12 -27.34 27.14
CA LEU A 14 -51.32 -26.58 27.39
C LEU A 14 -51.26 -25.49 28.53
N ALA A 15 -51.94 -24.33 28.49
CA ALA A 15 -53.03 -23.77 27.67
C ALA A 15 -53.20 -22.29 27.93
N ALA A 16 -53.84 -21.64 27.00
CA ALA A 16 -54.27 -20.26 26.89
C ALA A 16 -55.17 -19.71 28.06
N SER A 17 -55.19 -18.41 28.22
CA SER A 17 -56.39 -17.65 28.60
C SER A 17 -56.29 -16.18 28.16
N SER A 18 -57.15 -15.80 27.27
CA SER A 18 -57.50 -14.50 26.80
C SER A 18 -58.37 -13.74 27.81
N LEU A 19 -58.15 -12.48 27.99
CA LEU A 19 -59.21 -11.54 28.49
C LEU A 19 -59.00 -10.14 27.88
N LEU A 20 -59.95 -9.79 27.05
CA LEU A 20 -60.20 -8.47 26.48
C LEU A 20 -60.80 -7.55 27.54
N LEU A 21 -60.33 -6.35 27.63
CA LEU A 21 -61.10 -5.22 28.14
C LEU A 21 -60.80 -3.99 27.26
N ALA A 22 -61.81 -3.59 26.52
CA ALA A 22 -61.86 -2.34 25.78
C ALA A 22 -62.17 -1.16 26.72
N ALA A 23 -61.40 -0.08 26.58
CA ALA A 23 -61.82 1.24 27.00
C ALA A 23 -61.42 2.24 25.94
N CYS A 24 -62.42 2.80 25.24
CA CYS A 24 -62.28 3.92 24.30
C CYS A 24 -61.97 5.19 25.10
N SER A 25 -60.92 5.90 24.70
CA SER A 25 -60.78 7.32 24.89
C SER A 25 -60.10 7.90 23.65
N SER A 26 -60.82 8.79 22.99
CA SER A 26 -60.40 9.59 21.86
C SER A 26 -59.32 10.56 22.29
N ASN A 27 -58.13 10.46 21.67
CA ASN A 27 -57.24 11.59 21.48
C ASN A 27 -56.45 11.37 20.19
N ASP A 28 -56.22 12.45 19.47
CA ASP A 28 -55.53 12.52 18.19
C ASP A 28 -54.21 11.74 18.15
N PRO A 29 -53.83 11.17 16.98
CA PRO A 29 -52.52 10.59 16.82
C PRO A 29 -51.49 11.71 16.68
N GLU A 30 -50.82 12.09 17.77
CA GLU A 30 -49.49 12.67 17.63
C GLU A 30 -48.59 11.64 16.96
N THR A 31 -48.27 11.91 15.73
CA THR A 31 -47.18 11.27 15.00
C THR A 31 -45.92 11.39 15.88
N PRO A 32 -45.26 10.30 16.29
CA PRO A 32 -43.92 10.43 16.82
C PRO A 32 -43.06 10.99 15.68
N SER A 33 -42.72 12.28 15.78
CA SER A 33 -41.57 12.78 15.06
C SER A 33 -40.36 11.99 15.60
N GLY A 34 -40.09 10.87 14.95
CA GLY A 34 -38.79 10.25 14.99
C GLY A 34 -37.82 11.27 14.41
N THR A 35 -37.14 11.98 15.30
CA THR A 35 -35.87 12.57 14.96
C THR A 35 -34.95 11.40 14.62
N GLY A 36 -35.04 10.91 13.37
CA GLY A 36 -33.96 10.29 12.72
C GLY A 36 -32.89 11.36 12.57
N GLY A 37 -32.06 11.52 13.60
CA GLY A 37 -30.77 12.16 13.46
C GLY A 37 -30.10 11.39 12.32
N ALA A 38 -29.81 12.09 11.24
CA ALA A 38 -28.99 11.52 10.19
C ALA A 38 -27.74 10.96 10.86
N ALA A 39 -27.48 9.66 10.69
CA ALA A 39 -26.24 9.03 11.13
C ALA A 39 -25.00 9.63 10.41
N GLY A 40 -25.16 10.81 9.79
CA GLY A 40 -24.22 11.43 8.88
C GLY A 40 -23.17 12.37 9.49
N ASP A 41 -23.29 12.78 10.77
CA ASP A 41 -22.45 13.86 11.30
C ASP A 41 -21.76 13.55 12.65
N ASP A 42 -21.74 12.29 13.11
CA ASP A 42 -21.02 11.96 14.34
C ASP A 42 -19.51 12.10 14.13
N ALA A 43 -18.94 13.11 14.81
CA ALA A 43 -17.51 13.42 14.79
C ALA A 43 -16.87 13.22 16.18
N SER A 44 -17.49 12.44 17.08
CA SER A 44 -16.97 12.22 18.43
C SER A 44 -15.66 11.43 18.47
N GLU A 45 -15.50 10.49 17.54
CA GLU A 45 -14.25 9.74 17.37
C GLU A 45 -14.06 9.30 15.92
N VAL A 46 -12.88 8.78 15.61
CA VAL A 46 -12.56 8.12 14.35
C VAL A 46 -11.64 6.93 14.59
N GLU A 47 -12.07 5.73 14.20
CA GLU A 47 -11.22 4.54 14.12
C GLU A 47 -10.46 4.54 12.79
N VAL A 48 -9.16 4.77 12.85
CA VAL A 48 -8.27 4.75 11.69
C VAL A 48 -7.62 3.38 11.57
N PHE A 49 -8.09 2.59 10.60
CA PHE A 49 -7.57 1.27 10.32
C PHE A 49 -6.45 1.36 9.28
N THR A 50 -5.23 0.92 9.65
CA THR A 50 -4.03 1.10 8.84
C THR A 50 -3.03 -0.02 9.14
N TRP A 51 -1.97 -0.16 8.34
CA TRP A 51 -0.83 -1.04 8.64
C TRP A 51 0.39 -0.29 9.17
N TRP A 52 0.32 1.00 9.40
CA TRP A 52 1.41 1.83 9.91
C TRP A 52 1.58 1.66 11.42
N ALA A 53 2.00 0.47 11.85
CA ALA A 53 2.04 0.08 13.27
C ALA A 53 3.45 0.02 13.86
N SER A 54 4.53 0.08 13.03
CA SER A 54 5.91 -0.07 13.48
C SER A 54 6.90 0.73 12.63
N GLY A 55 8.12 0.93 13.14
CA GLY A 55 9.22 1.59 12.43
C GLY A 55 8.86 2.99 11.91
N SER A 56 9.42 3.36 10.78
CA SER A 56 9.19 4.64 10.11
C SER A 56 7.73 4.88 9.72
N GLU A 57 6.98 3.82 9.46
CA GLU A 57 5.54 3.92 9.18
C GLU A 57 4.77 4.46 10.37
N LYS A 58 5.06 3.94 11.57
CA LYS A 58 4.46 4.45 12.82
C LYS A 58 4.87 5.89 13.10
N LEU A 59 6.10 6.28 12.79
CA LEU A 59 6.54 7.69 12.96
C LEU A 59 5.72 8.63 12.08
N GLY A 60 5.41 8.23 10.85
CA GLY A 60 4.51 8.97 9.96
C GLY A 60 3.10 9.10 10.55
N LEU A 61 2.52 7.99 11.02
CA LEU A 61 1.19 8.02 11.66
C LEU A 61 1.18 8.91 12.90
N ASP A 62 2.17 8.79 13.77
CA ASP A 62 2.26 9.60 15.00
C ASP A 62 2.35 11.11 14.68
N ALA A 63 3.10 11.48 13.63
CA ALA A 63 3.21 12.86 13.18
C ALA A 63 1.85 13.39 12.66
N LEU A 64 1.13 12.56 11.92
CA LEU A 64 -0.18 12.90 11.37
C LEU A 64 -1.25 13.01 12.46
N VAL A 65 -1.25 12.07 13.43
CA VAL A 65 -2.17 12.10 14.59
C VAL A 65 -2.00 13.37 15.40
N LYS A 66 -0.76 13.84 15.59
CA LYS A 66 -0.51 15.10 16.28
C LYS A 66 -1.18 16.27 15.57
N VAL A 67 -1.08 16.37 14.25
CA VAL A 67 -1.75 17.42 13.46
C VAL A 67 -3.27 17.28 13.58
N PHE A 68 -3.77 16.04 13.53
CA PHE A 68 -5.20 15.75 13.68
C PHE A 68 -5.76 16.23 15.04
N GLU A 69 -5.09 15.91 16.14
CA GLU A 69 -5.49 16.32 17.48
C GLU A 69 -5.43 17.84 17.68
N GLU A 70 -4.49 18.53 17.00
CA GLU A 70 -4.40 19.98 16.99
C GLU A 70 -5.54 20.64 16.18
N GLN A 71 -5.92 20.06 15.03
CA GLN A 71 -6.96 20.58 14.13
C GLN A 71 -8.38 20.21 14.61
N HIS A 72 -8.54 19.04 15.23
CA HIS A 72 -9.84 18.47 15.63
C HIS A 72 -9.83 18.00 17.09
N PRO A 73 -9.62 18.90 18.08
CA PRO A 73 -9.45 18.53 19.49
C PRO A 73 -10.67 17.86 20.12
N ASP A 74 -11.85 18.01 19.51
CA ASP A 74 -13.10 17.40 19.98
C ASP A 74 -13.35 16.01 19.36
N THR A 75 -12.52 15.56 18.42
CA THR A 75 -12.62 14.23 17.78
C THR A 75 -11.54 13.31 18.32
N LYS A 76 -11.95 12.24 19.03
CA LYS A 76 -11.00 11.27 19.58
C LYS A 76 -10.42 10.39 18.48
N PHE A 77 -9.09 10.31 18.38
CA PHE A 77 -8.41 9.34 17.53
C PHE A 77 -8.42 7.95 18.17
N VAL A 78 -8.86 6.94 17.42
CA VAL A 78 -8.82 5.52 17.80
C VAL A 78 -7.88 4.79 16.85
N ASN A 79 -6.78 4.27 17.41
CA ASN A 79 -5.76 3.59 16.64
C ASN A 79 -6.17 2.15 16.30
N GLY A 80 -6.45 1.89 15.04
CA GLY A 80 -6.73 0.57 14.47
C GLY A 80 -5.55 -0.07 13.73
N ALA A 81 -4.31 0.38 13.98
CA ALA A 81 -3.14 -0.08 13.24
C ALA A 81 -2.75 -1.54 13.52
N ILE A 82 -2.47 -2.30 12.45
CA ILE A 82 -2.06 -3.71 12.49
C ILE A 82 -0.78 -3.89 11.69
N ALA A 83 0.30 -4.29 12.34
CA ALA A 83 1.59 -4.52 11.69
C ALA A 83 1.59 -5.77 10.81
N GLY A 84 2.39 -5.73 9.74
CA GLY A 84 2.82 -6.93 8.99
C GLY A 84 2.59 -6.85 7.48
N GLY A 85 3.62 -7.25 6.74
CA GLY A 85 3.60 -7.64 5.33
C GLY A 85 2.98 -6.64 4.36
N ALA A 86 3.38 -5.35 4.39
CA ALA A 86 2.78 -4.30 3.55
C ALA A 86 1.24 -4.26 3.63
N GLY A 87 0.70 -4.55 4.80
CA GLY A 87 -0.74 -4.51 5.04
C GLY A 87 -1.48 -5.82 4.79
N SER A 88 -0.85 -6.93 4.42
CA SER A 88 -1.55 -8.19 4.16
C SER A 88 -2.41 -8.64 5.34
N ALA A 89 -1.85 -8.67 6.56
CA ALA A 89 -2.59 -9.03 7.77
C ALA A 89 -3.74 -8.06 8.08
N ALA A 90 -3.52 -6.75 7.87
CA ALA A 90 -4.56 -5.75 8.04
C ALA A 90 -5.69 -5.94 7.01
N LYS A 91 -5.35 -6.19 5.74
CA LYS A 91 -6.33 -6.40 4.66
C LYS A 91 -7.20 -7.63 4.90
N GLU A 92 -6.64 -8.74 5.39
CA GLU A 92 -7.42 -9.93 5.75
C GLU A 92 -8.44 -9.64 6.86
N LEU A 93 -8.02 -8.94 7.91
CA LEU A 93 -8.94 -8.54 8.98
C LEU A 93 -9.99 -7.55 8.48
N LEU A 94 -9.60 -6.58 7.63
CA LEU A 94 -10.52 -5.62 7.04
C LEU A 94 -11.62 -6.34 6.24
N GLN A 95 -11.27 -7.29 5.38
CA GLN A 95 -12.25 -8.08 4.63
C GLN A 95 -13.23 -8.80 5.55
N SER A 96 -12.73 -9.39 6.65
CA SER A 96 -13.59 -10.05 7.65
C SER A 96 -14.57 -9.06 8.30
N ARG A 97 -14.11 -7.86 8.65
CA ARG A 97 -14.95 -6.79 9.23
C ARG A 97 -16.01 -6.28 8.24
N LEU A 98 -15.62 -6.04 6.98
CA LEU A 98 -16.55 -5.62 5.93
C LEU A 98 -17.63 -6.66 5.66
N GLN A 99 -17.26 -7.96 5.63
CA GLN A 99 -18.22 -9.07 5.48
C GLN A 99 -19.18 -9.16 6.69
N ALA A 100 -18.71 -8.86 7.89
CA ALA A 100 -19.52 -8.83 9.11
C ALA A 100 -20.38 -7.56 9.23
N GLN A 101 -20.32 -6.63 8.28
CA GLN A 101 -20.99 -5.32 8.31
C GLN A 101 -20.58 -4.48 9.55
N ASP A 102 -19.32 -4.61 9.98
CA ASP A 102 -18.71 -3.84 11.06
C ASP A 102 -17.42 -3.16 10.56
N PRO A 103 -17.52 -2.23 9.58
CA PRO A 103 -16.36 -1.54 9.05
C PRO A 103 -15.70 -0.67 10.12
N PRO A 104 -14.40 -0.35 10.00
CA PRO A 104 -13.81 0.78 10.71
C PRO A 104 -14.40 2.10 10.20
N ASP A 105 -14.15 3.20 10.88
CA ASP A 105 -14.63 4.50 10.41
C ASP A 105 -13.92 4.94 9.13
N THR A 106 -12.62 4.67 9.04
CA THR A 106 -11.81 4.84 7.82
C THR A 106 -10.76 3.74 7.74
N PHE A 107 -10.37 3.36 6.53
CA PHE A 107 -9.26 2.43 6.34
C PHE A 107 -8.31 2.87 5.23
N GLN A 108 -7.05 2.53 5.43
CA GLN A 108 -6.00 2.71 4.44
C GLN A 108 -6.16 1.71 3.30
N ALA A 109 -6.03 2.21 2.07
CA ALA A 109 -5.89 1.41 0.86
C ALA A 109 -4.99 2.16 -0.13
N HIS A 110 -4.34 1.45 -1.04
CA HIS A 110 -3.60 2.12 -2.10
C HIS A 110 -4.56 2.69 -3.15
N ALA A 111 -4.24 3.90 -3.60
CA ALA A 111 -5.01 4.56 -4.65
C ALA A 111 -4.80 3.85 -6.00
N GLY A 112 -5.87 3.43 -6.65
CA GLY A 112 -5.82 2.72 -7.93
C GLY A 112 -6.67 1.45 -7.95
N ALA A 113 -6.21 0.43 -8.65
CA ALA A 113 -6.98 -0.79 -8.90
C ALA A 113 -7.38 -1.56 -7.62
N GLU A 114 -6.64 -1.43 -6.52
CA GLU A 114 -7.00 -2.02 -5.22
C GLU A 114 -8.39 -1.60 -4.73
N LEU A 115 -8.80 -0.37 -5.02
CA LEU A 115 -10.11 0.12 -4.60
C LEU A 115 -11.27 -0.47 -5.41
N THR A 116 -11.01 -1.02 -6.58
CA THR A 116 -12.05 -1.49 -7.52
C THR A 116 -12.95 -2.55 -6.90
N ASP A 117 -12.39 -3.48 -6.14
CA ASP A 117 -13.17 -4.56 -5.50
C ASP A 117 -14.12 -4.00 -4.44
N TYR A 118 -13.68 -3.05 -3.62
CA TYR A 118 -14.50 -2.38 -2.61
C TYR A 118 -15.59 -1.51 -3.25
N ILE A 119 -15.26 -0.80 -4.35
CA ILE A 119 -16.22 0.03 -5.10
C ILE A 119 -17.31 -0.86 -5.71
N ASN A 120 -16.92 -1.94 -6.40
CA ASN A 120 -17.85 -2.87 -7.04
C ASN A 120 -18.75 -3.60 -6.02
N ALA A 121 -18.24 -3.86 -4.82
CA ALA A 121 -19.00 -4.42 -3.70
C ALA A 121 -19.92 -3.40 -3.01
N GLY A 122 -19.88 -2.11 -3.40
CA GLY A 122 -20.67 -1.05 -2.77
C GLY A 122 -20.28 -0.77 -1.31
N GLN A 123 -19.00 -0.96 -0.97
CA GLN A 123 -18.49 -0.83 0.40
C GLN A 123 -17.91 0.55 0.70
N LEU A 124 -17.78 1.42 -0.30
CA LEU A 124 -17.22 2.76 -0.16
C LEU A 124 -18.24 3.84 -0.51
N GLU A 125 -18.22 4.92 0.24
CA GLU A 125 -18.95 6.14 -0.06
C GLU A 125 -18.20 7.01 -1.08
N ASP A 126 -18.95 7.75 -1.90
CA ASP A 126 -18.43 8.76 -2.81
C ASP A 126 -17.97 9.99 -2.00
N VAL A 127 -16.67 10.27 -1.99
CA VAL A 127 -16.09 11.42 -1.30
C VAL A 127 -15.78 12.61 -2.22
N SER A 128 -16.33 12.63 -3.44
CA SER A 128 -16.10 13.71 -4.42
C SER A 128 -16.44 15.09 -3.87
N SER A 129 -17.49 15.19 -3.03
CA SER A 129 -17.88 16.45 -2.39
C SER A 129 -16.82 16.99 -1.44
N LEU A 130 -16.03 16.12 -0.80
CA LEU A 130 -14.93 16.53 0.08
C LEU A 130 -13.77 17.14 -0.72
N TYR A 131 -13.56 16.70 -1.95
CA TYR A 131 -12.58 17.32 -2.85
C TYR A 131 -12.91 18.76 -3.16
N ASP A 132 -14.19 19.06 -3.33
CA ASP A 132 -14.67 20.42 -3.57
C ASP A 132 -14.62 21.25 -2.27
N GLU A 133 -15.04 20.66 -1.14
CA GLU A 133 -15.05 21.33 0.17
C GLU A 133 -13.63 21.68 0.66
N PHE A 134 -12.67 20.76 0.50
CA PHE A 134 -11.29 20.96 0.95
C PHE A 134 -10.40 21.60 -0.11
N GLY A 135 -10.93 21.92 -1.29
CA GLY A 135 -10.18 22.52 -2.41
C GLY A 135 -9.12 21.59 -3.02
N LEU A 136 -9.32 20.26 -2.94
CA LEU A 136 -8.30 19.28 -3.34
C LEU A 136 -8.13 19.20 -4.85
N ARG A 137 -9.15 19.51 -5.65
CA ARG A 137 -9.02 19.51 -7.12
C ARG A 137 -7.99 20.54 -7.60
N ASP A 138 -7.82 21.64 -6.87
CA ASP A 138 -6.82 22.66 -7.16
C ASP A 138 -5.49 22.37 -6.47
N ALA A 139 -5.50 21.73 -5.30
CA ALA A 139 -4.32 21.45 -4.50
C ALA A 139 -3.52 20.24 -5.00
N PHE A 140 -4.20 19.22 -5.53
CA PHE A 140 -3.55 18.03 -6.08
C PHE A 140 -3.26 18.18 -7.58
N PRO A 141 -2.24 17.46 -8.12
CA PRO A 141 -2.05 17.34 -9.56
C PRO A 141 -3.28 16.74 -10.24
N LYS A 142 -3.64 17.28 -11.40
CA LYS A 142 -4.83 16.79 -12.14
C LYS A 142 -4.73 15.30 -12.44
N ASP A 143 -3.56 14.83 -12.86
CA ASP A 143 -3.35 13.42 -13.21
C ASP A 143 -3.53 12.50 -12.00
N LEU A 144 -3.21 12.97 -10.78
CA LEU A 144 -3.51 12.23 -9.56
C LEU A 144 -5.02 12.15 -9.33
N VAL A 145 -5.73 13.27 -9.45
CA VAL A 145 -7.20 13.28 -9.27
C VAL A 145 -7.89 12.40 -10.33
N ASP A 146 -7.41 12.43 -11.58
CA ASP A 146 -7.94 11.56 -12.65
C ASP A 146 -7.75 10.06 -12.31
N ARG A 147 -6.57 9.66 -11.77
CA ARG A 147 -6.30 8.28 -11.34
C ARG A 147 -7.16 7.81 -10.17
N LEU A 148 -7.64 8.74 -9.33
CA LEU A 148 -8.52 8.45 -8.19
C LEU A 148 -10.00 8.43 -8.60
N THR A 149 -10.31 8.82 -9.83
CA THR A 149 -11.69 8.96 -10.31
C THR A 149 -12.14 7.70 -11.05
N VAL A 150 -13.16 7.04 -10.52
CA VAL A 150 -13.80 5.86 -11.10
C VAL A 150 -15.25 6.21 -11.44
N ASP A 151 -15.65 6.09 -12.71
CA ASP A 151 -17.00 6.40 -13.18
C ASP A 151 -17.49 7.81 -12.77
N GLY A 152 -16.57 8.79 -12.77
CA GLY A 152 -16.85 10.18 -12.41
C GLY A 152 -16.95 10.47 -10.91
N LYS A 153 -16.64 9.50 -10.05
CA LYS A 153 -16.65 9.59 -8.58
C LYS A 153 -15.28 9.33 -7.98
N ILE A 154 -15.04 9.85 -6.80
CA ILE A 154 -13.78 9.65 -6.04
C ILE A 154 -14.12 8.94 -4.73
N TYR A 155 -13.33 7.91 -4.38
CA TYR A 155 -13.62 7.03 -3.25
C TYR A 155 -12.54 7.03 -2.17
N SER A 156 -11.46 7.78 -2.34
CA SER A 156 -10.39 7.90 -1.35
C SER A 156 -9.68 9.25 -1.42
N VAL A 157 -8.98 9.57 -0.34
CA VAL A 157 -8.15 10.79 -0.24
C VAL A 157 -6.71 10.37 0.04
N PRO A 158 -5.72 10.72 -0.81
CA PRO A 158 -4.33 10.35 -0.61
C PRO A 158 -3.65 11.17 0.48
N SER A 159 -2.83 10.50 1.29
CA SER A 159 -1.95 11.11 2.29
C SER A 159 -0.56 11.40 1.75
N ASN A 160 -0.15 10.76 0.67
CA ASN A 160 1.18 10.83 0.08
C ASN A 160 1.19 10.35 -1.36
N ILE A 161 2.38 10.42 -1.95
CA ILE A 161 2.78 9.69 -3.15
C ILE A 161 4.12 9.01 -2.84
N HIS A 162 4.29 7.76 -3.27
CA HIS A 162 5.51 6.99 -3.16
C HIS A 162 6.09 6.65 -4.53
N ARG A 163 7.42 6.59 -4.60
CA ARG A 163 8.17 6.02 -5.72
C ARG A 163 8.64 4.62 -5.36
N ALA A 164 8.24 3.60 -6.13
CA ALA A 164 8.59 2.21 -5.88
C ALA A 164 9.94 1.79 -6.51
N ASN A 165 10.30 2.30 -7.69
CA ASN A 165 11.47 1.86 -8.47
C ASN A 165 12.80 2.47 -8.00
N VAL A 166 13.14 2.33 -6.70
CA VAL A 166 14.37 2.92 -6.13
C VAL A 166 15.34 1.83 -5.68
N VAL A 167 16.62 2.00 -6.05
CA VAL A 167 17.75 1.24 -5.49
C VAL A 167 18.41 2.08 -4.41
N TRP A 168 18.57 1.49 -3.23
CA TRP A 168 19.34 2.03 -2.11
C TRP A 168 20.65 1.29 -2.02
N ALA A 169 21.77 1.98 -1.91
CA ALA A 169 23.08 1.35 -1.91
C ALA A 169 24.04 1.92 -0.87
N ASN A 170 24.94 1.07 -0.39
CA ASN A 170 25.97 1.47 0.57
C ASN A 170 27.28 1.81 -0.14
N PRO A 171 27.69 3.09 -0.19
CA PRO A 171 28.88 3.52 -0.94
C PRO A 171 30.20 2.91 -0.43
N THR A 172 30.28 2.56 0.86
CA THR A 172 31.46 1.90 1.43
C THR A 172 31.56 0.47 0.91
N VAL A 173 30.46 -0.29 0.92
CA VAL A 173 30.43 -1.66 0.37
C VAL A 173 30.80 -1.66 -1.11
N LEU A 174 30.30 -0.67 -1.86
CA LEU A 174 30.64 -0.55 -3.30
C LEU A 174 32.13 -0.28 -3.51
N LYS A 175 32.74 0.64 -2.76
CA LYS A 175 34.18 0.91 -2.80
C LYS A 175 35.00 -0.31 -2.45
N ASP A 176 34.64 -1.03 -1.40
CA ASP A 176 35.31 -2.25 -0.97
C ASP A 176 35.23 -3.37 -2.02
N ALA A 177 34.18 -3.38 -2.82
CA ALA A 177 34.01 -4.28 -3.98
C ALA A 177 34.71 -3.78 -5.26
N GLY A 178 35.43 -2.65 -5.21
CA GLY A 178 36.11 -2.07 -6.36
C GLY A 178 35.15 -1.41 -7.37
N LEU A 179 34.01 -0.88 -6.87
CA LEU A 179 33.04 -0.12 -7.63
C LEU A 179 33.18 1.37 -7.30
N ASP A 180 32.89 2.21 -8.29
CA ASP A 180 32.71 3.64 -8.07
C ASP A 180 31.27 3.89 -7.57
N PRO A 181 31.08 4.48 -6.39
CA PRO A 181 29.75 4.80 -5.88
C PRO A 181 29.00 5.86 -6.71
N GLU A 182 29.72 6.64 -7.50
CA GLU A 182 29.11 7.64 -8.40
C GLU A 182 28.75 7.05 -9.77
N ALA A 183 29.08 5.76 -10.02
CA ALA A 183 28.72 5.10 -11.26
C ALA A 183 27.20 4.99 -11.44
N THR A 184 26.75 5.21 -12.66
CA THR A 184 25.36 4.97 -13.08
C THR A 184 25.26 3.63 -13.79
N TYR A 185 24.13 2.98 -13.65
CA TYR A 185 23.80 1.71 -14.30
C TYR A 185 22.63 1.96 -15.26
N ALA A 186 22.89 2.03 -16.56
CA ALA A 186 21.85 2.33 -17.52
C ALA A 186 20.92 1.12 -17.78
N THR A 187 21.43 -0.10 -17.59
CA THR A 187 20.73 -1.35 -17.88
C THR A 187 20.88 -2.34 -16.73
N LEU A 188 20.01 -3.36 -16.69
CA LEU A 188 20.18 -4.50 -15.77
C LEU A 188 21.51 -5.22 -15.98
N ASP A 189 22.00 -5.33 -17.22
CA ASP A 189 23.28 -5.99 -17.49
C ASP A 189 24.47 -5.23 -16.89
N ASP A 190 24.44 -3.88 -16.90
CA ASP A 190 25.44 -3.06 -16.22
C ASP A 190 25.39 -3.30 -14.72
N TRP A 191 24.19 -3.39 -14.16
CA TRP A 191 24.00 -3.62 -12.74
C TRP A 191 24.38 -5.04 -12.32
N PHE A 192 24.11 -6.06 -13.15
CA PHE A 192 24.57 -7.43 -12.90
C PHE A 192 26.09 -7.49 -12.72
N ALA A 193 26.85 -6.74 -13.52
CA ALA A 193 28.31 -6.68 -13.38
C ALA A 193 28.74 -6.07 -12.03
N ALA A 194 27.98 -5.13 -11.49
CA ALA A 194 28.21 -4.57 -10.16
C ALA A 194 27.84 -5.55 -9.04
N LEU A 195 26.69 -6.22 -9.18
CA LEU A 195 26.23 -7.24 -8.24
C LEU A 195 27.23 -8.40 -8.13
N ASP A 196 27.82 -8.84 -9.26
CA ASP A 196 28.88 -9.85 -9.28
C ASP A 196 30.10 -9.43 -8.46
N LYS A 197 30.54 -8.17 -8.55
CA LYS A 197 31.66 -7.65 -7.77
C LYS A 197 31.35 -7.59 -6.28
N VAL A 198 30.15 -7.12 -5.90
CA VAL A 198 29.74 -7.10 -4.49
C VAL A 198 29.67 -8.52 -3.93
N LYS A 199 29.07 -9.46 -4.67
CA LYS A 199 29.02 -10.88 -4.28
C LYS A 199 30.41 -11.48 -4.15
N ALA A 200 31.34 -11.17 -5.06
CA ALA A 200 32.73 -11.63 -4.99
C ALA A 200 33.52 -11.05 -3.80
N SER A 201 33.12 -9.90 -3.26
CA SER A 201 33.70 -9.32 -2.05
C SER A 201 33.27 -10.04 -0.76
N GLY A 202 32.34 -11.00 -0.86
CA GLY A 202 31.80 -11.76 0.28
C GLY A 202 30.66 -11.06 1.01
N LYS A 203 30.11 -9.97 0.45
CA LYS A 203 28.93 -9.30 0.97
C LYS A 203 27.67 -9.79 0.25
N THR A 204 26.52 -9.60 0.87
CA THR A 204 25.23 -9.74 0.18
C THR A 204 25.14 -8.71 -0.95
N ALA A 205 24.94 -9.16 -2.18
CA ALA A 205 24.88 -8.20 -3.27
C ALA A 205 23.56 -7.41 -3.26
N LEU A 206 22.44 -8.10 -3.17
CA LEU A 206 21.10 -7.52 -3.13
C LEU A 206 20.33 -8.03 -1.91
N SER A 207 19.93 -7.15 -1.00
CA SER A 207 19.12 -7.50 0.17
C SER A 207 17.64 -7.31 -0.16
N ILE A 208 16.84 -8.35 0.09
CA ILE A 208 15.38 -8.34 0.02
C ILE A 208 14.79 -9.13 1.19
N ALA A 209 13.46 -9.16 1.32
CA ALA A 209 12.75 -9.82 2.41
C ALA A 209 11.64 -10.75 1.89
N THR A 210 10.57 -10.93 2.67
CA THR A 210 9.40 -11.76 2.37
C THR A 210 8.78 -11.53 1.00
N THR A 211 7.83 -12.38 0.62
CA THR A 211 7.23 -12.47 -0.72
C THR A 211 6.83 -11.12 -1.33
N TRP A 212 6.23 -10.20 -0.55
CA TRP A 212 5.81 -8.92 -1.11
C TRP A 212 7.00 -8.07 -1.62
N THR A 213 8.17 -8.14 -0.95
CA THR A 213 9.38 -7.44 -1.43
C THR A 213 9.95 -8.10 -2.68
N GLN A 214 9.73 -9.41 -2.84
CA GLN A 214 10.11 -10.15 -4.05
C GLN A 214 9.17 -9.81 -5.21
N VAL A 215 7.87 -9.58 -4.95
CA VAL A 215 6.92 -9.05 -5.94
C VAL A 215 7.27 -7.63 -6.33
N HIS A 216 7.69 -6.80 -5.38
CA HIS A 216 8.18 -5.45 -5.61
C HIS A 216 9.43 -5.46 -6.52
N LEU A 217 10.41 -6.34 -6.24
CA LEU A 217 11.55 -6.53 -7.14
C LEU A 217 11.10 -7.03 -8.53
N PHE A 218 10.15 -7.97 -8.58
CA PHE A 218 9.62 -8.52 -9.82
C PHE A 218 8.98 -7.43 -10.70
N GLU A 219 8.14 -6.55 -10.14
CA GLU A 219 7.53 -5.47 -10.92
C GLU A 219 8.57 -4.51 -11.50
N THR A 220 9.60 -4.15 -10.70
CA THR A 220 10.66 -3.25 -11.20
C THR A 220 11.47 -3.89 -12.31
N VAL A 221 11.64 -5.22 -12.30
CA VAL A 221 12.30 -5.98 -13.38
C VAL A 221 11.43 -6.04 -14.63
N LEU A 222 10.11 -6.24 -14.48
CA LEU A 222 9.18 -6.16 -15.61
C LEU A 222 9.27 -4.77 -16.26
N LEU A 223 9.15 -3.72 -15.46
CA LEU A 223 9.24 -2.33 -15.92
C LEU A 223 10.56 -2.04 -16.64
N SER A 224 11.69 -2.44 -16.04
CA SER A 224 13.03 -2.26 -16.62
C SER A 224 13.22 -3.02 -17.92
N SER A 225 12.67 -4.24 -18.02
CA SER A 225 12.89 -5.12 -19.16
C SER A 225 11.96 -4.82 -20.33
N LEU A 226 10.73 -4.39 -20.06
CA LEU A 226 9.68 -4.18 -21.05
C LEU A 226 9.53 -2.72 -21.48
N GLY A 227 9.91 -1.78 -20.62
CA GLY A 227 9.58 -0.36 -20.77
C GLY A 227 8.12 -0.06 -20.42
N THR A 228 7.78 1.23 -20.38
CA THR A 228 6.50 1.72 -19.84
C THR A 228 5.27 1.23 -20.61
N ASP A 229 5.32 1.24 -21.94
CA ASP A 229 4.15 0.88 -22.75
C ASP A 229 3.80 -0.61 -22.60
N ALA A 230 4.80 -1.49 -22.72
CA ALA A 230 4.58 -2.92 -22.60
C ALA A 230 4.30 -3.34 -21.13
N TYR A 231 4.88 -2.64 -20.13
CA TYR A 231 4.53 -2.83 -18.74
C TYR A 231 3.05 -2.49 -18.46
N ASN A 232 2.59 -1.32 -18.92
CA ASN A 232 1.18 -0.95 -18.80
C ASN A 232 0.27 -1.92 -19.54
N GLY A 233 0.72 -2.41 -20.72
CA GLY A 233 0.00 -3.39 -21.52
C GLY A 233 -0.22 -4.75 -20.84
N LEU A 234 0.56 -5.08 -19.80
CA LEU A 234 0.31 -6.27 -18.98
C LEU A 234 -1.02 -6.20 -18.23
N TRP A 235 -1.46 -5.00 -17.86
CA TRP A 235 -2.64 -4.77 -17.04
C TRP A 235 -3.91 -4.51 -17.86
N ASP A 236 -3.77 -4.05 -19.10
CA ASP A 236 -4.89 -3.84 -20.02
C ASP A 236 -5.05 -4.97 -21.06
N GLY A 237 -4.17 -5.98 -21.02
CA GLY A 237 -4.19 -7.14 -21.88
C GLY A 237 -3.57 -6.92 -23.26
N SER A 238 -2.96 -5.77 -23.55
CA SER A 238 -2.29 -5.50 -24.84
C SER A 238 -0.89 -6.11 -24.92
N THR A 239 -0.26 -6.47 -23.78
CA THR A 239 0.99 -7.22 -23.72
C THR A 239 0.73 -8.67 -23.34
N ASP A 240 1.24 -9.60 -24.15
CA ASP A 240 1.07 -11.04 -23.94
C ASP A 240 2.04 -11.55 -22.86
N TRP A 241 1.51 -12.04 -21.75
CA TRP A 241 2.26 -12.67 -20.67
C TRP A 241 3.05 -13.91 -21.13
N ALA A 242 2.61 -14.60 -22.19
CA ALA A 242 3.33 -15.71 -22.80
C ALA A 242 4.43 -15.27 -23.80
N GLY A 243 4.55 -13.96 -24.05
CA GLY A 243 5.46 -13.39 -25.03
C GLY A 243 6.94 -13.58 -24.69
N ALA A 244 7.79 -13.52 -25.72
CA ALA A 244 9.24 -13.70 -25.57
C ALA A 244 9.89 -12.59 -24.72
N ASP A 245 9.38 -11.35 -24.80
CA ASP A 245 9.91 -10.23 -24.03
C ASP A 245 9.62 -10.41 -22.53
N VAL A 246 8.43 -10.92 -22.17
CA VAL A 246 8.12 -11.32 -20.80
C VAL A 246 9.03 -12.46 -20.35
N THR A 247 9.24 -13.50 -21.19
CA THR A 247 10.18 -14.58 -20.88
C THR A 247 11.57 -14.02 -20.56
N LYS A 248 12.05 -13.02 -21.30
CA LYS A 248 13.32 -12.36 -21.03
C LYS A 248 13.31 -11.61 -19.69
N ALA A 249 12.23 -10.92 -19.37
CA ALA A 249 12.07 -10.26 -18.07
C ALA A 249 12.11 -11.27 -16.91
N LEU A 250 11.45 -12.43 -17.06
CA LEU A 250 11.50 -13.51 -16.06
C LEU A 250 12.92 -14.07 -15.88
N GLN A 251 13.70 -14.21 -16.95
CA GLN A 251 15.11 -14.59 -16.86
C GLN A 251 15.96 -13.56 -16.11
N ASN A 252 15.70 -12.27 -16.32
CA ASN A 252 16.36 -11.20 -15.57
C ASN A 252 16.00 -11.26 -14.08
N PHE A 253 14.72 -11.52 -13.76
CA PHE A 253 14.26 -11.70 -12.37
C PHE A 253 14.95 -12.93 -11.73
N GLU A 254 14.98 -14.08 -12.39
CA GLU A 254 15.69 -15.27 -11.92
C GLU A 254 17.16 -14.95 -11.62
N LYS A 255 17.82 -14.22 -12.51
CA LYS A 255 19.22 -13.81 -12.33
C LYS A 255 19.38 -12.88 -11.12
N LEU A 256 18.49 -11.88 -10.92
CA LEU A 256 18.52 -11.01 -9.74
C LEU A 256 18.31 -11.79 -8.45
N MET A 257 17.37 -12.75 -8.44
CA MET A 257 17.14 -13.60 -7.28
C MET A 257 18.38 -14.39 -6.86
N SER A 258 19.30 -14.70 -7.79
CA SER A 258 20.58 -15.38 -7.48
C SER A 258 21.58 -14.52 -6.69
N TYR A 259 21.36 -13.21 -6.59
CA TYR A 259 22.18 -12.26 -5.84
C TYR A 259 21.62 -11.93 -4.46
N THR A 260 20.41 -12.42 -4.15
CA THR A 260 19.72 -12.06 -2.91
C THR A 260 20.24 -12.84 -1.70
N ASN A 261 20.00 -12.30 -0.52
CA ASN A 261 20.25 -12.98 0.76
C ASN A 261 19.42 -14.26 0.87
N THR A 262 19.97 -15.28 1.52
CA THR A 262 19.34 -16.62 1.64
C THR A 262 18.31 -16.71 2.76
N ASP A 263 18.31 -15.77 3.70
CA ASP A 263 17.39 -15.67 4.85
C ASP A 263 16.19 -14.77 4.59
N ARG A 264 16.00 -14.29 3.33
CA ARG A 264 15.00 -13.31 2.91
C ARG A 264 13.57 -13.64 3.35
N ASP A 265 13.19 -14.93 3.31
CA ASP A 265 11.82 -15.35 3.61
C ASP A 265 11.47 -15.24 5.11
N GLY A 266 12.48 -15.03 5.97
CA GLY A 266 12.32 -14.81 7.40
C GLY A 266 12.48 -13.35 7.84
N LEU A 267 12.67 -12.41 6.90
CA LEU A 267 12.89 -10.98 7.16
C LEU A 267 11.67 -10.17 6.73
N ASP A 268 11.46 -9.01 7.37
CA ASP A 268 10.58 -7.99 6.80
C ASP A 268 11.41 -6.88 6.12
N TRP A 269 10.77 -5.97 5.38
CA TRP A 269 11.45 -4.94 4.58
C TRP A 269 12.41 -4.05 5.39
N PRO A 270 12.13 -3.66 6.66
CA PRO A 270 13.08 -2.89 7.43
C PRO A 270 14.38 -3.65 7.69
N ASP A 271 14.31 -4.98 7.87
CA ASP A 271 15.50 -5.83 8.09
C ASP A 271 16.38 -5.85 6.83
N ALA A 272 15.76 -5.96 5.65
CA ALA A 272 16.49 -5.93 4.38
C ALA A 272 17.18 -4.58 4.15
N THR A 273 16.51 -3.47 4.42
CA THR A 273 17.08 -2.12 4.36
C THR A 273 18.20 -1.95 5.41
N GLN A 274 18.00 -2.48 6.61
CA GLN A 274 19.00 -2.44 7.68
C GLN A 274 20.30 -3.15 7.30
N GLN A 275 20.27 -4.20 6.47
CA GLN A 275 21.48 -4.84 5.96
C GLN A 275 22.34 -3.87 5.12
N VAL A 276 21.72 -2.99 4.32
CA VAL A 276 22.44 -1.93 3.59
C VAL A 276 22.96 -0.86 4.55
N ILE A 277 22.16 -0.42 5.51
CA ILE A 277 22.54 0.57 6.52
C ILE A 277 23.76 0.10 7.30
N ASP A 278 23.81 -1.19 7.67
CA ASP A 278 24.90 -1.82 8.42
C ASP A 278 26.14 -2.15 7.56
N GLY A 279 26.09 -1.97 6.26
CA GLY A 279 27.18 -2.36 5.34
C GLY A 279 27.35 -3.87 5.22
N LYS A 280 26.31 -4.64 5.45
CA LYS A 280 26.26 -6.09 5.21
C LYS A 280 25.85 -6.43 3.78
N ALA A 281 25.04 -5.58 3.16
CA ALA A 281 24.61 -5.68 1.78
C ALA A 281 25.02 -4.44 0.96
N GLY A 282 25.23 -4.64 -0.36
CA GLY A 282 25.57 -3.58 -1.29
C GLY A 282 24.36 -2.78 -1.71
N PHE A 283 23.27 -3.47 -2.05
CA PHE A 283 22.07 -2.89 -2.65
C PHE A 283 20.79 -3.43 -1.99
N ASN A 284 19.73 -2.62 -2.02
CA ASN A 284 18.34 -2.99 -1.70
C ASN A 284 17.42 -2.30 -2.69
N VAL A 285 16.48 -3.01 -3.30
CA VAL A 285 15.36 -2.41 -4.05
C VAL A 285 14.18 -2.28 -3.08
N MET A 286 13.78 -1.04 -2.85
CA MET A 286 12.68 -0.72 -1.92
C MET A 286 12.14 0.66 -2.26
N GLY A 287 10.84 0.86 -2.05
CA GLY A 287 10.24 2.16 -2.22
C GLY A 287 10.82 3.23 -1.29
N ASP A 288 10.47 4.44 -1.54
CA ASP A 288 11.06 5.63 -0.90
C ASP A 288 10.83 5.72 0.62
N TRP A 289 9.88 4.96 1.18
CA TRP A 289 9.77 4.80 2.65
C TRP A 289 11.03 4.25 3.31
N ALA A 290 11.94 3.63 2.56
CA ALA A 290 13.24 3.18 3.06
C ALA A 290 14.12 4.36 3.47
N GLU A 291 13.98 5.55 2.88
CA GLU A 291 14.74 6.73 3.29
C GLU A 291 14.56 7.05 4.77
N ALA A 292 13.33 6.94 5.28
CA ALA A 292 13.06 7.20 6.69
C ALA A 292 13.87 6.27 7.62
N ALA A 293 14.13 5.01 7.23
CA ALA A 293 14.99 4.11 8.00
C ALA A 293 16.46 4.57 8.02
N PHE A 294 16.97 5.11 6.90
CA PHE A 294 18.31 5.72 6.87
C PHE A 294 18.37 6.97 7.76
N GLN A 295 17.34 7.82 7.73
CA GLN A 295 17.26 9.02 8.56
C GLN A 295 17.17 8.67 10.05
N GLU A 296 16.38 7.66 10.45
CA GLU A 296 16.28 7.16 11.83
C GLU A 296 17.65 6.64 12.31
N ALA A 297 18.39 5.96 11.43
CA ALA A 297 19.76 5.53 11.67
C ALA A 297 20.79 6.67 11.62
N LYS A 298 20.35 7.95 11.42
CA LYS A 298 21.19 9.15 11.31
C LYS A 298 22.20 9.08 10.17
N LYS A 299 21.84 8.42 9.09
CA LYS A 299 22.61 8.31 7.86
C LYS A 299 22.34 9.48 6.94
N GLN A 300 23.32 9.88 6.15
CA GLN A 300 23.24 11.01 5.23
C GLN A 300 23.72 10.61 3.82
N ALA A 301 22.93 10.95 2.81
CA ALA A 301 23.34 10.83 1.42
C ALA A 301 24.24 12.03 1.05
N PRO A 302 25.25 11.86 0.18
CA PRO A 302 25.70 10.60 -0.43
C PRO A 302 26.78 9.87 0.41
N ALA A 303 27.09 10.34 1.63
CA ALA A 303 28.21 9.84 2.42
C ALA A 303 27.99 8.42 2.96
N ASP A 304 26.78 8.14 3.47
CA ASP A 304 26.45 6.87 4.11
C ASP A 304 25.57 5.96 3.25
N TYR A 305 24.78 6.55 2.33
CA TYR A 305 23.97 5.84 1.34
C TYR A 305 23.83 6.66 0.07
N ILE A 306 23.59 5.97 -1.02
CA ILE A 306 23.20 6.55 -2.31
C ILE A 306 21.91 5.92 -2.80
N TYR A 307 21.23 6.61 -3.70
CA TYR A 307 19.99 6.13 -4.32
C TYR A 307 19.96 6.49 -5.80
N PHE A 308 19.29 5.63 -6.57
CA PHE A 308 19.08 5.84 -8.00
C PHE A 308 17.87 5.01 -8.47
N PRO A 309 17.26 5.31 -9.63
CA PRO A 309 16.22 4.48 -10.20
C PRO A 309 16.73 3.07 -10.49
N VAL A 310 15.86 2.06 -10.39
CA VAL A 310 16.21 0.71 -10.86
C VAL A 310 16.74 0.82 -12.30
N PRO A 311 17.92 0.24 -12.62
CA PRO A 311 18.51 0.35 -13.95
C PRO A 311 17.56 -0.03 -15.07
N GLY A 312 17.46 0.80 -16.10
CA GLY A 312 16.48 0.68 -17.19
C GLY A 312 15.15 1.37 -16.94
N THR A 313 14.99 2.08 -15.81
CA THR A 313 13.78 2.85 -15.48
C THR A 313 14.05 4.36 -15.32
N ASP A 314 15.12 4.88 -15.92
CA ASP A 314 15.39 6.32 -15.93
C ASP A 314 14.24 7.07 -16.62
N GLY A 315 13.79 8.18 -16.02
CA GLY A 315 12.64 8.96 -16.52
C GLY A 315 11.29 8.27 -16.31
N VAL A 316 11.24 7.26 -15.43
CA VAL A 316 10.01 6.57 -15.04
C VAL A 316 9.80 6.66 -13.54
N PHE A 317 8.59 7.00 -13.14
CA PHE A 317 8.14 7.02 -11.75
C PHE A 317 7.14 5.89 -11.55
N ASP A 318 7.55 4.84 -10.84
CA ASP A 318 6.68 3.73 -10.44
C ASP A 318 5.87 4.16 -9.22
N PHE A 319 4.59 4.43 -9.46
CA PHE A 319 3.68 5.18 -8.58
C PHE A 319 2.84 4.25 -7.71
N LEU A 320 2.75 4.63 -6.45
CA LEU A 320 1.66 4.28 -5.55
C LEU A 320 1.34 5.48 -4.65
N ALA A 321 0.17 5.46 -4.04
CA ALA A 321 -0.22 6.43 -3.02
C ALA A 321 -1.03 5.72 -1.94
N ASP A 322 -0.67 5.95 -0.68
CA ASP A 322 -1.52 5.58 0.44
C ASP A 322 -2.71 6.54 0.49
N SER A 323 -3.89 6.00 0.58
CA SER A 323 -5.11 6.78 0.67
C SER A 323 -6.03 6.24 1.76
N PHE A 324 -6.97 7.05 2.20
CA PHE A 324 -7.98 6.68 3.17
C PHE A 324 -9.37 6.85 2.58
N THR A 325 -10.27 5.96 2.98
CA THR A 325 -11.63 5.83 2.46
C THR A 325 -12.67 6.26 3.48
N LEU A 326 -13.91 6.41 3.03
CA LEU A 326 -15.10 6.44 3.89
C LEU A 326 -15.93 5.18 3.59
N PRO A 327 -15.91 4.17 4.48
CA PRO A 327 -16.71 2.97 4.28
C PRO A 327 -18.21 3.22 4.45
N VAL A 328 -19.01 2.51 3.64
CA VAL A 328 -20.46 2.42 3.87
C VAL A 328 -20.72 1.77 5.24
N GLY A 329 -21.50 2.42 6.08
CA GLY A 329 -21.80 1.95 7.43
C GLY A 329 -20.79 2.36 8.51
N SER A 330 -19.87 3.29 8.20
CA SER A 330 -19.04 3.96 9.23
C SER A 330 -19.92 4.50 10.36
N LYS A 331 -19.47 4.30 11.60
CA LYS A 331 -20.22 4.75 12.80
C LYS A 331 -20.01 6.24 13.08
N HIS A 332 -18.85 6.78 12.69
CA HIS A 332 -18.46 8.16 12.93
C HIS A 332 -18.02 8.85 11.62
N PRO A 333 -18.93 9.02 10.64
CA PRO A 333 -18.57 9.59 9.33
C PRO A 333 -18.10 11.04 9.42
N GLY A 334 -18.56 11.81 10.42
CA GLY A 334 -18.02 13.14 10.73
C GLY A 334 -16.56 13.08 11.22
N GLY A 335 -16.23 12.09 12.05
CA GLY A 335 -14.84 11.81 12.46
C GLY A 335 -13.96 11.42 11.28
N THR A 336 -14.47 10.58 10.37
CA THR A 336 -13.77 10.24 9.11
C THR A 336 -13.54 11.48 8.26
N LYS A 337 -14.54 12.36 8.11
CA LYS A 337 -14.38 13.61 7.37
C LYS A 337 -13.27 14.48 7.98
N ASN A 338 -13.19 14.58 9.30
CA ASN A 338 -12.12 15.29 10.00
C ASN A 338 -10.74 14.67 9.72
N TRP A 339 -10.64 13.32 9.74
CA TRP A 339 -9.42 12.62 9.37
C TRP A 339 -9.02 12.87 7.92
N LEU A 340 -9.95 12.74 6.97
CA LEU A 340 -9.70 12.99 5.54
C LEU A 340 -9.30 14.46 5.28
N ASN A 341 -9.84 15.40 6.05
CA ASN A 341 -9.42 16.80 6.01
C ASN A 341 -7.97 16.96 6.46
N THR A 342 -7.61 16.36 7.61
CA THR A 342 -6.22 16.45 8.13
C THR A 342 -5.21 15.84 7.18
N ILE A 343 -5.43 14.60 6.68
CA ILE A 343 -4.45 13.93 5.81
C ILE A 343 -4.26 14.64 4.48
N SER A 344 -5.25 15.40 4.03
CA SER A 344 -5.18 16.20 2.81
C SER A 344 -4.79 17.66 3.03
N SER A 345 -4.71 18.12 4.28
CA SER A 345 -4.28 19.48 4.62
C SER A 345 -2.79 19.67 4.32
N LEU A 346 -2.36 20.91 4.15
CA LEU A 346 -0.93 21.21 3.90
C LEU A 346 -0.07 20.77 5.10
N ASP A 347 -0.50 21.08 6.33
CA ASP A 347 0.22 20.72 7.55
C ASP A 347 0.30 19.21 7.73
N GLY A 348 -0.82 18.48 7.50
CA GLY A 348 -0.85 17.02 7.56
C GLY A 348 0.09 16.39 6.53
N GLN A 349 0.05 16.86 5.28
CA GLN A 349 0.92 16.37 4.21
C GLN A 349 2.41 16.63 4.52
N ILE A 350 2.76 17.80 5.03
CA ILE A 350 4.15 18.11 5.40
C ILE A 350 4.61 17.25 6.58
N ALA A 351 3.83 17.20 7.66
CA ALA A 351 4.20 16.43 8.85
C ALA A 351 4.39 14.95 8.56
N PHE A 352 3.42 14.36 7.85
CA PHE A 352 3.44 12.95 7.49
C PHE A 352 4.61 12.61 6.56
N ASN A 353 4.72 13.31 5.44
CA ASN A 353 5.68 12.94 4.40
C ASN A 353 7.13 13.14 4.84
N LYS A 354 7.42 14.14 5.67
CA LYS A 354 8.74 14.29 6.31
C LYS A 354 9.15 13.09 7.16
N ALA A 355 8.20 12.54 7.91
CA ALA A 355 8.47 11.41 8.80
C ALA A 355 8.47 10.06 8.06
N LYS A 356 7.65 9.93 7.00
CA LYS A 356 7.45 8.68 6.24
C LYS A 356 8.49 8.48 5.13
N GLY A 357 9.14 9.55 4.64
CA GLY A 357 10.09 9.50 3.52
C GLY A 357 9.43 9.62 2.13
N SER A 358 8.09 9.70 2.06
CA SER A 358 7.30 9.89 0.85
C SER A 358 7.22 11.36 0.42
N ILE A 359 6.57 11.64 -0.70
CA ILE A 359 6.32 12.99 -1.16
C ILE A 359 4.84 13.38 -0.98
N PRO A 360 4.53 14.68 -0.74
CA PRO A 360 3.17 15.13 -0.58
C PRO A 360 2.39 15.00 -1.90
N ALA A 361 1.09 14.65 -1.78
CA ALA A 361 0.16 14.71 -2.90
C ALA A 361 -0.19 16.15 -3.32
N ARG A 362 0.07 17.12 -2.43
CA ARG A 362 -0.19 18.54 -2.67
C ARG A 362 0.94 19.23 -3.43
N LYS A 363 0.60 19.92 -4.52
CA LYS A 363 1.56 20.69 -5.33
C LYS A 363 1.98 22.04 -4.72
N ASP A 364 1.29 22.50 -3.66
CA ASP A 364 1.63 23.74 -2.94
C ASP A 364 2.59 23.53 -1.76
N ALA A 365 2.95 22.27 -1.44
CA ALA A 365 4.01 21.95 -0.49
C ALA A 365 5.37 22.39 -1.04
N GLN A 366 6.16 23.11 -0.20
CA GLN A 366 7.44 23.65 -0.64
C GLN A 366 8.54 22.59 -0.61
N PRO A 367 9.26 22.30 -1.71
CA PRO A 367 10.33 21.29 -1.73
C PRO A 367 11.40 21.50 -0.65
N SER A 368 11.72 22.75 -0.31
CA SER A 368 12.70 23.10 0.73
C SER A 368 12.37 22.59 2.14
N GLU A 369 11.14 22.15 2.34
CA GLU A 369 10.68 21.52 3.59
C GLU A 369 11.15 20.06 3.75
N PHE A 370 11.60 19.42 2.67
CA PHE A 370 11.83 17.99 2.56
C PHE A 370 13.32 17.67 2.37
N SER A 371 13.69 16.38 2.54
CA SER A 371 15.05 15.88 2.31
C SER A 371 15.49 16.04 0.85
N ALA A 372 16.79 15.91 0.60
CA ALA A 372 17.31 15.95 -0.76
C ALA A 372 16.73 14.86 -1.66
N TYR A 373 16.51 13.66 -1.11
CA TYR A 373 15.83 12.58 -1.85
C TYR A 373 14.40 12.98 -2.19
N GLN A 374 13.62 13.41 -1.20
CA GLN A 374 12.22 13.80 -1.41
C GLN A 374 12.08 14.94 -2.42
N GLN A 375 12.99 15.92 -2.38
CA GLN A 375 13.03 17.00 -3.39
C GLN A 375 13.22 16.45 -4.79
N SER A 376 14.17 15.50 -4.98
CA SER A 376 14.39 14.85 -6.27
C SER A 376 13.19 13.99 -6.70
N ALA A 377 12.51 13.33 -5.76
CA ALA A 377 11.31 12.55 -6.05
C ALA A 377 10.11 13.45 -6.45
N MET A 378 9.96 14.62 -5.81
CA MET A 378 8.95 15.63 -6.20
C MET A 378 9.21 16.16 -7.62
N GLU A 379 10.48 16.41 -7.97
CA GLU A 379 10.86 16.80 -9.33
C GLU A 379 10.55 15.71 -10.34
N SER A 380 10.98 14.46 -10.06
CA SER A 380 10.70 13.29 -10.89
C SER A 380 9.20 13.07 -11.09
N PHE A 381 8.38 13.18 -10.05
CA PHE A 381 6.94 13.03 -10.19
C PHE A 381 6.31 14.05 -11.15
N GLY A 382 6.90 15.24 -11.24
CA GLY A 382 6.46 16.30 -12.16
C GLY A 382 6.97 16.18 -13.59
N GLN A 383 7.97 15.32 -13.85
CA GLN A 383 8.68 15.26 -15.14
C GLN A 383 8.67 13.87 -15.78
N ASP A 384 8.72 12.80 -14.97
CA ASP A 384 8.86 11.43 -15.44
C ASP A 384 7.53 10.86 -15.96
N THR A 385 7.62 9.78 -16.74
CA THR A 385 6.46 8.97 -17.11
C THR A 385 5.99 8.18 -15.90
N ILE A 386 4.72 8.37 -15.50
CA ILE A 386 4.15 7.70 -14.34
C ILE A 386 3.51 6.37 -14.76
N VAL A 387 3.97 5.28 -14.15
CA VAL A 387 3.35 3.95 -14.23
C VAL A 387 2.79 3.56 -12.86
N SER A 388 1.82 2.66 -12.81
CA SER A 388 1.21 2.21 -11.56
C SER A 388 1.92 0.97 -11.02
N SER A 389 2.25 0.95 -9.71
CA SER A 389 2.88 -0.19 -9.05
C SER A 389 1.92 -1.39 -8.94
N LEU A 390 2.39 -2.57 -9.33
CA LEU A 390 1.69 -3.84 -9.13
C LEU A 390 1.72 -4.25 -7.66
N ALA A 391 2.89 -4.31 -7.05
CA ALA A 391 3.10 -4.84 -5.70
C ALA A 391 2.27 -4.09 -4.63
N HIS A 392 1.85 -2.87 -4.96
CA HIS A 392 1.06 -2.01 -4.07
C HIS A 392 -0.37 -1.78 -4.60
N GLY A 393 -0.87 -2.66 -5.47
CA GLY A 393 -2.26 -2.68 -5.90
C GLY A 393 -2.71 -1.48 -6.75
N ALA A 394 -1.78 -0.62 -7.20
CA ALA A 394 -2.15 0.49 -8.07
C ALA A 394 -2.41 0.04 -9.52
N ALA A 395 -1.71 -1.00 -10.00
CA ALA A 395 -1.78 -1.49 -11.38
C ALA A 395 -2.86 -2.54 -11.62
N ALA A 396 -3.11 -3.43 -10.64
CA ALA A 396 -3.99 -4.58 -10.83
C ALA A 396 -4.94 -4.78 -9.63
N PRO A 397 -6.12 -5.40 -9.82
CA PRO A 397 -7.03 -5.78 -8.74
C PRO A 397 -6.38 -6.73 -7.73
N VAL A 398 -6.92 -6.76 -6.50
CA VAL A 398 -6.36 -7.57 -5.38
C VAL A 398 -6.27 -9.05 -5.74
N ALA A 399 -7.25 -9.60 -6.44
CA ALA A 399 -7.25 -11.01 -6.85
C ALA A 399 -6.07 -11.33 -7.78
N THR A 400 -5.81 -10.48 -8.78
CA THR A 400 -4.68 -10.62 -9.70
C THR A 400 -3.34 -10.47 -8.97
N LEU A 401 -3.19 -9.46 -8.10
CA LEU A 401 -1.99 -9.29 -7.29
C LEU A 401 -1.70 -10.50 -6.41
N ASN A 402 -2.73 -11.07 -5.76
CA ASN A 402 -2.57 -12.27 -4.94
C ASN A 402 -2.12 -13.48 -5.77
N ALA A 403 -2.71 -13.70 -6.94
CA ALA A 403 -2.32 -14.80 -7.84
C ALA A 403 -0.88 -14.63 -8.36
N ILE A 404 -0.47 -13.40 -8.72
CA ILE A 404 0.91 -13.11 -9.09
C ILE A 404 1.86 -13.32 -7.90
N SER A 405 1.48 -12.90 -6.70
CA SER A 405 2.27 -13.09 -5.48
C SER A 405 2.49 -14.57 -5.16
N GLU A 406 1.47 -15.40 -5.35
CA GLU A 406 1.61 -16.85 -5.23
C GLU A 406 2.57 -17.43 -6.28
N ALA A 407 2.46 -17.02 -7.54
CA ALA A 407 3.35 -17.44 -8.62
C ALA A 407 4.81 -17.04 -8.32
N VAL A 408 5.06 -15.81 -7.88
CA VAL A 408 6.38 -15.33 -7.46
C VAL A 408 6.91 -16.15 -6.28
N SER A 409 6.12 -16.37 -5.24
CA SER A 409 6.51 -17.15 -4.06
C SER A 409 6.87 -18.60 -4.43
N LYS A 410 6.07 -19.24 -5.28
CA LYS A 410 6.31 -20.59 -5.77
C LYS A 410 7.63 -20.69 -6.56
N PHE A 411 7.90 -19.71 -7.41
CA PHE A 411 9.14 -19.64 -8.18
C PHE A 411 10.36 -19.39 -7.28
N THR A 412 10.32 -18.39 -6.41
CA THR A 412 11.46 -17.95 -5.59
C THR A 412 11.84 -18.94 -4.48
N THR A 413 10.90 -19.80 -4.06
CA THR A 413 11.14 -20.93 -3.15
C THR A 413 11.63 -22.19 -3.86
N GLY A 414 11.70 -22.19 -5.20
CA GLY A 414 12.13 -23.34 -6.00
C GLY A 414 11.06 -24.43 -6.19
N ALA A 415 9.80 -24.13 -5.91
CA ALA A 415 8.67 -25.04 -6.12
C ALA A 415 8.20 -25.09 -7.59
N GLY A 416 8.66 -24.18 -8.45
CA GLY A 416 8.39 -24.13 -9.89
C GLY A 416 9.62 -23.67 -10.67
N ASP A 417 9.74 -24.12 -11.91
CA ASP A 417 10.72 -23.62 -12.87
C ASP A 417 10.19 -22.37 -13.61
N LEU A 418 11.05 -21.76 -14.45
CA LEU A 418 10.71 -20.55 -15.20
C LEU A 418 9.48 -20.74 -16.11
N ALA A 419 9.33 -21.91 -16.74
CA ALA A 419 8.19 -22.20 -17.63
C ALA A 419 6.89 -22.30 -16.83
N THR A 420 6.92 -22.95 -15.66
CA THR A 420 5.81 -23.01 -14.72
C THR A 420 5.45 -21.62 -14.21
N PHE A 421 6.46 -20.80 -13.85
CA PHE A 421 6.26 -19.43 -13.40
C PHE A 421 5.54 -18.59 -14.47
N GLN A 422 6.00 -18.62 -15.71
CA GLN A 422 5.33 -17.90 -16.80
C GLN A 422 3.88 -18.40 -17.02
N SER A 423 3.66 -19.72 -16.97
CA SER A 423 2.31 -20.28 -17.08
C SER A 423 1.39 -19.83 -15.95
N ASP A 424 1.89 -19.78 -14.71
CA ASP A 424 1.14 -19.32 -13.54
C ASP A 424 0.77 -17.82 -13.68
N LEU A 425 1.68 -16.99 -14.22
CA LEU A 425 1.42 -15.57 -14.51
C LEU A 425 0.36 -15.38 -15.62
N VAL A 426 0.41 -16.19 -16.69
CA VAL A 426 -0.64 -16.20 -17.73
C VAL A 426 -1.99 -16.52 -17.09
N ALA A 427 -2.05 -17.53 -16.24
CA ALA A 427 -3.28 -17.94 -15.55
C ALA A 427 -3.80 -16.84 -14.60
N ALA A 428 -2.91 -16.14 -13.88
CA ALA A 428 -3.25 -15.05 -12.97
C ALA A 428 -3.93 -13.85 -13.66
N ASN A 429 -3.70 -13.68 -14.97
CA ASN A 429 -4.21 -12.56 -15.77
C ASN A 429 -5.28 -12.97 -16.79
N ALA A 430 -5.78 -14.22 -16.74
CA ALA A 430 -6.79 -14.72 -17.68
C ALA A 430 -8.26 -14.45 -17.24
N GLY A 431 -8.47 -13.69 -16.15
CA GLY A 431 -9.77 -13.45 -15.53
C GLY A 431 -10.45 -12.16 -15.94
#